data_f6112d2ee0bc2d1f717a9368b943d56c
#
_entry.id   f6112d2ee0bc2d1f717a9368b943d56c
#
_cell.length_a   1.000
_cell.length_b   1.000
_cell.length_c   1.000
_cell.angle_alpha   90.00
_cell.angle_beta   90.00
_cell.angle_gamma   90.00
#
_symmetry.space_group_name_H-M   'P 1'
#
loop_
_entity.id
_entity.type
_entity.pdbx_description
1 polymer ?
#
loop_
_entity_poly.entity_id
_entity_poly.type
_entity_poly.pdbx_seq_one_letter_code
_entity_poly.pdbx_strand_id
1 'polypeptide(L)'
;MRYLFFFSFLLCILSSNAQYSNAPIIRTEQINIARDSFGVPHIFAPTDPEVAYGLAWAHAEDDFATMQMLILTGKGKVATHLGKKGAPIDFVFGLLNTKATVIAQMNQFDPKFIQLVKGYLLGLEAYAKAHPDKVLNK
;
A
#
# COMPACT_ATOMS: atom_id res chain seq x y z
N MET A 1 -3.89 29.09 -41.60
CA MET A 1 -4.30 27.68 -41.35
C MET A 1 -3.18 26.75 -40.81
N ARG A 2 -1.88 27.08 -40.87
CA ARG A 2 -0.78 26.22 -40.47
C ARG A 2 -0.57 26.14 -38.95
N TYR A 3 -1.06 27.07 -38.16
CA TYR A 3 -0.88 27.12 -36.69
C TYR A 3 -2.00 26.48 -35.89
N LEU A 4 -3.15 26.19 -36.49
CA LEU A 4 -4.29 25.51 -35.82
C LEU A 4 -3.97 24.02 -35.57
N PHE A 5 -3.20 23.38 -36.43
CA PHE A 5 -2.81 21.96 -36.27
C PHE A 5 -1.78 21.74 -35.15
N PHE A 6 -0.91 22.71 -34.86
CA PHE A 6 0.06 22.62 -33.78
C PHE A 6 -0.58 22.74 -32.39
N PHE A 7 -1.65 23.50 -32.27
CA PHE A 7 -2.35 23.70 -31.01
C PHE A 7 -3.18 22.47 -30.62
N SER A 8 -3.74 21.76 -31.61
CA SER A 8 -4.51 20.54 -31.37
C SER A 8 -3.62 19.36 -30.92
N PHE A 9 -2.35 19.29 -31.40
CA PHE A 9 -1.42 18.24 -31.00
C PHE A 9 -0.86 18.42 -29.58
N LEU A 10 -0.74 19.65 -29.13
CA LEU A 10 -0.27 19.98 -27.79
C LEU A 10 -1.29 19.62 -26.68
N LEU A 11 -2.61 19.64 -27.00
CA LEU A 11 -3.69 19.30 -26.07
C LEU A 11 -3.76 17.78 -25.76
N CYS A 12 -3.27 16.91 -26.67
CA CYS A 12 -3.26 15.45 -26.48
C CYS A 12 -2.19 14.96 -25.51
N ILE A 13 -1.14 15.77 -25.21
CA ILE A 13 -0.03 15.34 -24.37
C ILE A 13 -0.35 15.49 -22.86
N LEU A 14 -1.38 16.26 -22.50
CA LEU A 14 -1.74 16.54 -21.11
C LEU A 14 -2.64 15.48 -20.45
N SER A 15 -3.04 14.44 -21.18
CA SER A 15 -4.03 13.46 -20.69
C SER A 15 -3.44 12.21 -20.05
N SER A 16 -2.10 12.07 -19.95
CA SER A 16 -1.47 10.77 -19.63
C SER A 16 -1.14 10.51 -18.16
N ASN A 17 -1.33 11.47 -17.26
CA ASN A 17 -0.88 11.33 -15.87
C ASN A 17 -1.99 11.14 -14.81
N ALA A 18 -3.26 11.00 -15.22
CA ALA A 18 -4.39 10.95 -14.28
C ALA A 18 -4.68 9.55 -13.69
N GLN A 19 -4.04 8.49 -14.20
CA GLN A 19 -4.49 7.11 -13.93
C GLN A 19 -4.00 6.52 -12.61
N TYR A 20 -2.99 7.09 -11.96
CA TYR A 20 -2.42 6.58 -10.71
C TYR A 20 -2.80 7.38 -9.46
N SER A 21 -3.50 8.50 -9.60
CA SER A 21 -3.70 9.48 -8.53
C SER A 21 -4.85 9.14 -7.57
N ASN A 22 -5.89 8.42 -8.00
CA ASN A 22 -7.07 8.23 -7.18
C ASN A 22 -6.93 7.05 -6.22
N ALA A 23 -7.16 7.29 -4.92
CA ALA A 23 -7.34 6.21 -3.95
C ALA A 23 -8.61 5.42 -4.29
N PRO A 24 -8.65 4.09 -4.05
CA PRO A 24 -9.87 3.30 -4.19
C PRO A 24 -10.94 3.80 -3.21
N ILE A 25 -12.19 3.71 -3.62
CA ILE A 25 -13.32 3.92 -2.72
C ILE A 25 -13.45 2.68 -1.86
N ILE A 26 -13.41 2.85 -0.54
CA ILE A 26 -13.57 1.78 0.45
C ILE A 26 -14.86 2.00 1.22
N ARG A 27 -15.82 1.12 1.02
CA ARG A 27 -17.11 1.09 1.73
C ARG A 27 -17.01 0.07 2.86
N THR A 28 -16.51 0.51 3.99
CA THR A 28 -16.23 -0.37 5.14
C THR A 28 -17.47 -1.12 5.65
N GLU A 29 -18.64 -0.53 5.47
CA GLU A 29 -19.95 -1.13 5.83
C GLU A 29 -20.33 -2.32 4.93
N GLN A 30 -19.65 -2.52 3.80
CA GLN A 30 -19.86 -3.64 2.88
C GLN A 30 -18.77 -4.71 3.00
N ILE A 31 -17.79 -4.52 3.90
CA ILE A 31 -16.73 -5.48 4.15
C ILE A 31 -17.13 -6.36 5.32
N ASN A 32 -17.18 -7.65 5.09
CA ASN A 32 -17.45 -8.64 6.13
C ASN A 32 -16.24 -9.56 6.31
N ILE A 33 -15.75 -9.66 7.54
CA ILE A 33 -14.67 -10.57 7.93
C ILE A 33 -15.25 -11.58 8.88
N ALA A 34 -15.40 -12.83 8.43
CA ALA A 34 -15.85 -13.96 9.23
C ALA A 34 -14.68 -14.89 9.53
N ARG A 35 -14.52 -15.34 10.77
CA ARG A 35 -13.51 -16.34 11.12
C ARG A 35 -14.20 -17.71 11.30
N ASP A 36 -13.58 -18.74 10.74
CA ASP A 36 -14.05 -20.10 10.93
C ASP A 36 -13.61 -20.67 12.31
N SER A 37 -13.94 -21.94 12.57
CA SER A 37 -13.58 -22.63 13.83
C SER A 37 -12.06 -22.79 14.03
N PHE A 38 -11.25 -22.61 12.99
CA PHE A 38 -9.78 -22.66 13.03
C PHE A 38 -9.17 -21.28 13.15
N GLY A 39 -10.00 -20.20 13.14
CA GLY A 39 -9.54 -18.81 13.20
C GLY A 39 -9.15 -18.24 11.84
N VAL A 40 -9.34 -18.98 10.74
CA VAL A 40 -9.00 -18.49 9.39
C VAL A 40 -9.99 -17.40 8.97
N PRO A 41 -9.52 -16.21 8.57
CA PRO A 41 -10.40 -15.14 8.13
C PRO A 41 -10.91 -15.38 6.71
N HIS A 42 -12.22 -15.29 6.53
CA HIS A 42 -12.92 -15.26 5.25
C HIS A 42 -13.42 -13.84 5.01
N ILE A 43 -13.00 -13.23 3.92
CA ILE A 43 -13.26 -11.81 3.64
C ILE A 43 -14.20 -11.71 2.44
N PHE A 44 -15.31 -11.02 2.64
CA PHE A 44 -16.33 -10.77 1.64
C PHE A 44 -16.46 -9.25 1.43
N ALA A 45 -16.27 -8.80 0.20
CA ALA A 45 -16.43 -7.40 -0.17
C ALA A 45 -16.76 -7.28 -1.68
N PRO A 46 -17.35 -6.16 -2.13
CA PRO A 46 -17.78 -5.98 -3.52
C PRO A 46 -16.64 -5.86 -4.53
N THR A 47 -15.46 -5.38 -4.11
CA THR A 47 -14.33 -5.09 -4.99
C THR A 47 -13.00 -5.61 -4.42
N ASP A 48 -12.03 -5.89 -5.30
CA ASP A 48 -10.70 -6.36 -4.91
C ASP A 48 -9.97 -5.42 -3.93
N PRO A 49 -10.01 -4.07 -4.09
CA PRO A 49 -9.42 -3.17 -3.09
C PRO A 49 -10.10 -3.26 -1.72
N GLU A 50 -11.41 -3.49 -1.66
CA GLU A 50 -12.14 -3.68 -0.41
C GLU A 50 -11.81 -5.05 0.24
N VAL A 51 -11.65 -6.11 -0.56
CA VAL A 51 -11.14 -7.39 -0.07
C VAL A 51 -9.73 -7.22 0.50
N ALA A 52 -8.85 -6.50 -0.20
CA ALA A 52 -7.50 -6.23 0.26
C ALA A 52 -7.47 -5.39 1.56
N TYR A 53 -8.41 -4.43 1.72
CA TYR A 53 -8.61 -3.69 2.96
C TYR A 53 -8.96 -4.63 4.12
N GLY A 54 -9.95 -5.50 3.94
CA GLY A 54 -10.35 -6.48 4.95
C GLY A 54 -9.23 -7.47 5.31
N LEU A 55 -8.45 -7.90 4.31
CA LEU A 55 -7.28 -8.75 4.51
C LEU A 55 -6.23 -8.04 5.37
N ALA A 56 -5.95 -6.77 5.10
CA ALA A 56 -5.00 -5.98 5.87
C ALA A 56 -5.44 -5.83 7.33
N TRP A 57 -6.74 -5.62 7.56
CA TRP A 57 -7.32 -5.56 8.89
C TRP A 57 -7.14 -6.89 9.63
N ALA A 58 -7.50 -8.03 9.00
CA ALA A 58 -7.35 -9.35 9.61
C ALA A 58 -5.89 -9.70 9.91
N HIS A 59 -4.95 -9.38 9.01
CA HIS A 59 -3.52 -9.55 9.26
C HIS A 59 -3.03 -8.71 10.46
N ALA A 60 -3.51 -7.46 10.55
CA ALA A 60 -3.15 -6.59 11.66
C ALA A 60 -3.77 -7.05 13.00
N GLU A 61 -4.96 -7.67 12.99
CA GLU A 61 -5.51 -8.32 14.19
C GLU A 61 -4.61 -9.45 14.68
N ASP A 62 -4.07 -10.25 13.76
CA ASP A 62 -3.26 -11.41 14.09
C ASP A 62 -1.83 -11.02 14.50
N ASP A 63 -1.16 -10.14 13.74
CA ASP A 63 0.23 -9.74 14.05
C ASP A 63 0.62 -8.36 13.48
N PHE A 64 0.10 -7.30 14.08
CA PHE A 64 0.39 -5.94 13.64
C PHE A 64 1.86 -5.54 13.85
N ALA A 65 2.52 -6.09 14.86
CA ALA A 65 3.93 -5.79 15.14
C ALA A 65 4.83 -6.23 13.98
N THR A 66 4.69 -7.46 13.50
CA THR A 66 5.44 -7.97 12.34
C THR A 66 5.12 -7.17 11.08
N MET A 67 3.85 -6.79 10.86
CA MET A 67 3.47 -5.97 9.71
C MET A 67 4.20 -4.61 9.71
N GLN A 68 4.29 -3.95 10.85
CA GLN A 68 5.01 -2.69 10.99
C GLN A 68 6.52 -2.87 10.75
N MET A 69 7.11 -3.96 11.26
CA MET A 69 8.52 -4.27 11.03
C MET A 69 8.82 -4.52 9.55
N LEU A 70 7.94 -5.21 8.81
CA LEU A 70 8.08 -5.40 7.37
C LEU A 70 8.04 -4.06 6.61
N ILE A 71 7.17 -3.12 7.01
CA ILE A 71 7.12 -1.79 6.43
C ILE A 71 8.42 -1.01 6.72
N LEU A 72 8.95 -1.08 7.94
CA LEU A 72 10.23 -0.45 8.29
C LEU A 72 11.37 -1.05 7.48
N THR A 73 11.38 -2.38 7.32
CA THR A 73 12.37 -3.11 6.51
C THR A 73 12.37 -2.63 5.06
N GLY A 74 11.21 -2.61 4.41
CA GLY A 74 11.09 -2.12 3.03
C GLY A 74 11.48 -0.66 2.84
N LYS A 75 11.37 0.14 3.92
CA LYS A 75 11.80 1.55 3.94
C LYS A 75 13.28 1.74 4.31
N GLY A 76 14.01 0.68 4.70
CA GLY A 76 15.37 0.78 5.24
C GLY A 76 15.41 1.60 6.54
N LYS A 77 14.45 1.39 7.44
CA LYS A 77 14.27 2.14 8.69
C LYS A 77 14.14 1.26 9.94
N VAL A 78 14.61 0.03 9.89
CA VAL A 78 14.55 -0.91 11.02
C VAL A 78 15.39 -0.40 12.20
N ALA A 79 16.51 0.25 11.91
CA ALA A 79 17.39 0.84 12.93
C ALA A 79 16.71 1.95 13.75
N THR A 80 15.66 2.59 13.24
CA THR A 80 14.91 3.58 14.02
C THR A 80 14.18 2.95 15.20
N HIS A 81 13.88 1.65 15.13
CA HIS A 81 13.22 0.87 16.18
C HIS A 81 14.17 -0.04 16.94
N LEU A 82 15.04 -0.79 16.23
CA LEU A 82 15.94 -1.77 16.82
C LEU A 82 17.36 -1.22 17.12
N GLY A 83 17.59 0.08 16.86
CA GLY A 83 18.92 0.68 17.03
C GLY A 83 19.99 -0.02 16.20
N LYS A 84 21.18 -0.22 16.78
CA LYS A 84 22.32 -0.84 16.08
C LYS A 84 22.02 -2.23 15.51
N LYS A 85 21.11 -2.98 16.11
CA LYS A 85 20.72 -4.32 15.62
C LYS A 85 19.97 -4.27 14.28
N GLY A 86 19.27 -3.19 14.00
CA GLY A 86 18.55 -2.98 12.73
C GLY A 86 19.43 -2.47 11.59
N ALA A 87 20.59 -1.87 11.90
CA ALA A 87 21.44 -1.23 10.90
C ALA A 87 21.93 -2.16 9.77
N PRO A 88 22.30 -3.44 10.02
CA PRO A 88 22.67 -4.36 8.94
C PRO A 88 21.51 -4.61 7.97
N ILE A 89 20.28 -4.69 8.47
CA ILE A 89 19.06 -4.88 7.64
C ILE A 89 18.87 -3.66 6.76
N ASP A 90 18.92 -2.46 7.32
CA ASP A 90 18.77 -1.20 6.59
C ASP A 90 19.87 -1.04 5.53
N PHE A 91 21.11 -1.45 5.84
CA PHE A 91 22.22 -1.43 4.89
C PHE A 91 21.95 -2.33 3.68
N VAL A 92 21.49 -3.57 3.90
CA VAL A 92 21.16 -4.50 2.80
C VAL A 92 20.04 -3.96 1.93
N PHE A 93 18.95 -3.45 2.52
CA PHE A 93 17.84 -2.88 1.76
C PHE A 93 18.24 -1.59 1.03
N GLY A 94 19.15 -0.79 1.60
CA GLY A 94 19.75 0.35 0.94
C GLY A 94 20.62 -0.05 -0.26
N LEU A 95 21.43 -1.10 -0.11
CA LEU A 95 22.29 -1.63 -1.18
C LEU A 95 21.48 -2.19 -2.36
N LEU A 96 20.38 -2.90 -2.08
CA LEU A 96 19.46 -3.41 -3.11
C LEU A 96 18.70 -2.28 -3.83
N ASN A 97 18.71 -1.08 -3.30
CA ASN A 97 18.05 0.10 -3.87
C ASN A 97 16.56 -0.15 -4.26
N THR A 98 15.89 -1.01 -3.48
CA THR A 98 14.54 -1.52 -3.76
C THR A 98 13.52 -0.38 -3.97
N LYS A 99 13.56 0.65 -3.12
CA LYS A 99 12.64 1.77 -3.20
C LYS A 99 12.75 2.53 -4.54
N ALA A 100 13.97 2.86 -4.96
CA ALA A 100 14.17 3.60 -6.22
C ALA A 100 13.79 2.73 -7.43
N THR A 101 14.10 1.43 -7.38
CA THR A 101 13.70 0.48 -8.42
C THR A 101 12.18 0.41 -8.58
N VAL A 102 11.44 0.26 -7.48
CA VAL A 102 9.96 0.23 -7.52
C VAL A 102 9.40 1.54 -8.06
N ILE A 103 9.91 2.69 -7.60
CA ILE A 103 9.45 4.01 -8.09
C ILE A 103 9.70 4.15 -9.60
N ALA A 104 10.88 3.76 -10.08
CA ALA A 104 11.22 3.85 -11.50
C ALA A 104 10.36 2.95 -12.40
N GLN A 105 9.84 1.86 -11.86
CA GLN A 105 9.04 0.89 -12.60
C GLN A 105 7.54 0.96 -12.27
N MET A 106 7.10 1.97 -11.53
CA MET A 106 5.71 2.10 -11.09
C MET A 106 4.69 2.06 -12.24
N ASN A 107 5.06 2.60 -13.39
CA ASN A 107 4.23 2.64 -14.60
C ASN A 107 4.10 1.27 -15.31
N GLN A 108 4.86 0.28 -14.92
CA GLN A 108 4.79 -1.10 -15.48
C GLN A 108 3.79 -1.98 -14.72
N PHE A 109 3.35 -1.55 -13.54
CA PHE A 109 2.36 -2.31 -12.78
C PHE A 109 0.96 -2.14 -13.36
N ASP A 110 0.19 -3.24 -13.32
CA ASP A 110 -1.23 -3.18 -13.66
C ASP A 110 -1.95 -2.18 -12.74
N PRO A 111 -2.73 -1.23 -13.28
CA PRO A 111 -3.51 -0.29 -12.49
C PRO A 111 -4.42 -0.96 -11.45
N LYS A 112 -4.99 -2.13 -11.76
CA LYS A 112 -5.82 -2.90 -10.81
C LYS A 112 -4.99 -3.39 -9.63
N PHE A 113 -3.76 -3.87 -9.88
CA PHE A 113 -2.83 -4.26 -8.82
C PHE A 113 -2.49 -3.08 -7.91
N ILE A 114 -2.25 -1.90 -8.48
CA ILE A 114 -1.99 -0.69 -7.69
C ILE A 114 -3.19 -0.34 -6.80
N GLN A 115 -4.43 -0.46 -7.31
CA GLN A 115 -5.64 -0.21 -6.51
C GLN A 115 -5.79 -1.22 -5.37
N LEU A 116 -5.47 -2.50 -5.62
CA LEU A 116 -5.46 -3.54 -4.59
C LEU A 116 -4.44 -3.22 -3.48
N VAL A 117 -3.20 -2.88 -3.83
CA VAL A 117 -2.16 -2.49 -2.87
C VAL A 117 -2.59 -1.26 -2.06
N LYS A 118 -3.20 -0.26 -2.70
CA LYS A 118 -3.74 0.92 -2.00
C LYS A 118 -4.84 0.53 -1.02
N GLY A 119 -5.77 -0.35 -1.41
CA GLY A 119 -6.80 -0.88 -0.51
C GLY A 119 -6.20 -1.54 0.73
N TYR A 120 -5.20 -2.37 0.55
CA TYR A 120 -4.46 -3.01 1.65
C TYR A 120 -3.81 -1.99 2.59
N LEU A 121 -3.12 -0.98 2.05
CA LEU A 121 -2.51 0.07 2.87
C LEU A 121 -3.53 0.90 3.64
N LEU A 122 -4.69 1.18 3.06
CA LEU A 122 -5.80 1.86 3.75
C LEU A 122 -6.35 1.02 4.91
N GLY A 123 -6.42 -0.31 4.76
CA GLY A 123 -6.82 -1.23 5.83
C GLY A 123 -5.83 -1.20 7.01
N LEU A 124 -4.52 -1.26 6.73
CA LEU A 124 -3.49 -1.13 7.77
C LEU A 124 -3.54 0.22 8.48
N GLU A 125 -3.74 1.31 7.72
CA GLU A 125 -3.86 2.65 8.29
C GLU A 125 -5.10 2.77 9.19
N ALA A 126 -6.21 2.20 8.78
CA ALA A 126 -7.45 2.19 9.57
C ALA A 126 -7.27 1.40 10.87
N TYR A 127 -6.62 0.24 10.82
CA TYR A 127 -6.30 -0.55 12.01
C TYR A 127 -5.39 0.22 12.97
N ALA A 128 -4.34 0.85 12.45
CA ALA A 128 -3.43 1.68 13.25
C ALA A 128 -4.15 2.83 13.95
N LYS A 129 -5.11 3.47 13.28
CA LYS A 129 -5.93 4.54 13.86
C LYS A 129 -6.87 4.04 14.96
N ALA A 130 -7.43 2.84 14.77
CA ALA A 130 -8.31 2.21 15.75
C ALA A 130 -7.56 1.67 16.99
N HIS A 131 -6.27 1.33 16.84
CA HIS A 131 -5.43 0.73 17.89
C HIS A 131 -4.10 1.48 18.03
N PRO A 132 -4.13 2.75 18.49
CA PRO A 132 -2.93 3.58 18.61
C PRO A 132 -1.91 3.04 19.62
N ASP A 133 -2.37 2.26 20.60
CA ASP A 133 -1.57 1.55 21.60
C ASP A 133 -0.71 0.44 21.00
N LYS A 134 -1.10 -0.13 19.84
CA LYS A 134 -0.36 -1.17 19.13
C LYS A 134 0.63 -0.62 18.10
N VAL A 135 0.64 0.68 17.85
CA VAL A 135 1.58 1.31 16.92
C VAL A 135 2.97 1.36 17.56
N LEU A 136 3.99 0.86 16.85
CA LEU A 136 5.36 0.91 17.31
C LEU A 136 5.80 2.36 17.53
N ASN A 137 6.17 2.67 18.76
CA ASN A 137 6.72 3.97 19.11
C ASN A 137 8.09 4.17 18.42
N LYS A 138 8.34 5.41 18.01
CA LYS A 138 9.63 5.82 17.42
C LYS A 138 10.72 5.85 18.48
#